data_7921798f78cd74af12a95a6ace9cf265
#
_entry.id   7921798f78cd74af12a95a6ace9cf265
#
_cell.length_a   1.000
_cell.length_b   1.000
_cell.length_c   1.000
_cell.angle_alpha   90.00
_cell.angle_beta   90.00
_cell.angle_gamma   90.00
#
_symmetry.space_group_name_H-M   'P 1'
#
loop_
_entity.id
_entity.type
_entity.pdbx_description
1 polymer ?
#
loop_
_entity_poly.entity_id
_entity_poly.type
_entity_poly.pdbx_seq_one_letter_code
_entity_poly.pdbx_strand_id
1 'polypeptide(L)'
;MKQLRFIALFLAYSLSPIANTLFAEQISMDLKTATDLKGNPVTYSPSPIADTYYDLTHVWIETYNDADSCRQILVNNGVFRLSHLPSGMAYGGMSWEGFTLSTVSQDTACVFGCVANGGLGGIATPYIIGYYSEWVSASQGYSSNIIDFNGEYYPEYVYICQNSNTMEGITHGVFNSRPFTTEDTLTLIIQALDSTMQPTATILYYLAVDGTKNNGWVKVPLRALGKTSCLSFSMRTTDIGEFGSNTPLYFALDGLTINTELPTSLSQTPILHTQPIKFIRDGRIYISHGDDMYDLLGNRY
;
A
#
# COMPACT_ATOMS: atom_id res chain seq x y z
N MET A 1 -9.37 86.90 -6.94
CA MET A 1 -8.51 85.76 -7.25
C MET A 1 -8.62 84.76 -6.10
N LYS A 2 -9.35 83.64 -6.32
CA LYS A 2 -9.55 82.58 -5.31
C LYS A 2 -8.57 81.45 -5.64
N GLN A 3 -7.66 81.16 -4.71
CA GLN A 3 -6.74 80.02 -4.81
C GLN A 3 -7.50 78.74 -4.41
N LEU A 4 -7.57 77.80 -5.34
CA LEU A 4 -8.05 76.46 -5.11
C LEU A 4 -6.89 75.63 -4.53
N ARG A 5 -7.02 75.14 -3.29
CA ARG A 5 -6.09 74.16 -2.71
C ARG A 5 -6.59 72.77 -3.07
N PHE A 6 -5.82 72.07 -3.87
CA PHE A 6 -6.00 70.63 -4.08
C PHE A 6 -5.43 69.86 -2.90
N ILE A 7 -6.30 69.11 -2.22
CA ILE A 7 -5.88 68.14 -1.21
C ILE A 7 -5.76 66.79 -1.94
N ALA A 8 -4.55 66.33 -2.12
CA ALA A 8 -4.28 64.98 -2.60
C ALA A 8 -4.45 63.97 -1.46
N LEU A 9 -5.50 63.17 -1.53
CA LEU A 9 -5.73 62.07 -0.58
C LEU A 9 -4.91 60.88 -1.05
N PHE A 10 -3.78 60.58 -0.41
CA PHE A 10 -3.04 59.34 -0.61
C PHE A 10 -3.79 58.19 0.10
N LEU A 11 -4.51 57.36 -0.64
CA LEU A 11 -4.96 56.05 -0.18
C LEU A 11 -3.75 55.11 -0.16
N ALA A 12 -3.17 54.90 0.99
CA ALA A 12 -2.22 53.83 1.22
C ALA A 12 -3.00 52.49 1.25
N TYR A 13 -3.04 51.80 0.13
CA TYR A 13 -3.42 50.38 0.12
C TYR A 13 -2.33 49.59 0.86
N SER A 14 -2.60 49.21 2.09
CA SER A 14 -1.82 48.21 2.79
C SER A 14 -2.08 46.87 2.09
N LEU A 15 -1.19 46.47 1.19
CA LEU A 15 -1.07 45.11 0.74
C LEU A 15 -0.62 44.27 1.94
N SER A 16 -1.59 43.79 2.71
CA SER A 16 -1.33 42.70 3.62
C SER A 16 -0.89 41.51 2.75
N PRO A 17 0.28 40.92 2.96
CA PRO A 17 0.60 39.66 2.33
C PRO A 17 -0.45 38.67 2.84
N ILE A 18 -1.36 38.25 1.96
CA ILE A 18 -2.17 37.06 2.21
C ILE A 18 -1.13 35.95 2.30
N ALA A 19 -0.77 35.59 3.52
CA ALA A 19 -0.05 34.35 3.76
C ALA A 19 -0.97 33.26 3.25
N ASN A 20 -0.73 32.79 2.02
CA ASN A 20 -1.25 31.51 1.57
C ASN A 20 -0.71 30.48 2.53
N THR A 21 -1.46 30.18 3.59
CA THR A 21 -1.27 28.98 4.35
C THR A 21 -1.55 27.84 3.37
N LEU A 22 -0.49 27.32 2.75
CA LEU A 22 -0.52 26.07 2.02
C LEU A 22 -0.95 25.03 3.05
N PHE A 23 -2.22 24.67 3.02
CA PHE A 23 -2.67 23.49 3.75
C PHE A 23 -2.11 22.28 3.02
N ALA A 24 -1.52 21.35 3.76
CA ALA A 24 -1.11 20.08 3.21
C ALA A 24 -2.34 19.43 2.52
N GLU A 25 -2.26 19.27 1.21
CA GLU A 25 -3.30 18.58 0.46
C GLU A 25 -3.14 17.08 0.72
N GLN A 26 -4.21 16.47 1.20
CA GLN A 26 -4.28 15.03 1.42
C GLN A 26 -4.91 14.37 0.20
N ILE A 27 -4.21 13.38 -0.36
CA ILE A 27 -4.66 12.61 -1.51
C ILE A 27 -4.82 11.16 -1.06
N SER A 28 -6.06 10.66 -1.10
CA SER A 28 -6.36 9.25 -0.84
C SER A 28 -6.54 8.50 -2.17
N MET A 29 -6.04 7.29 -2.23
CA MET A 29 -6.18 6.41 -3.38
C MET A 29 -7.65 6.03 -3.59
N ASP A 30 -8.20 6.37 -4.76
CA ASP A 30 -9.56 5.99 -5.17
C ASP A 30 -9.50 4.95 -6.30
N LEU A 31 -9.67 3.70 -5.96
CA LEU A 31 -9.59 2.57 -6.90
C LEU A 31 -10.68 2.57 -7.98
N LYS A 32 -11.73 3.39 -7.83
CA LYS A 32 -12.74 3.60 -8.89
C LYS A 32 -12.18 4.37 -10.09
N THR A 33 -11.07 5.07 -9.90
CA THR A 33 -10.38 5.83 -10.96
C THR A 33 -9.30 5.01 -11.67
N ALA A 34 -9.16 3.72 -11.31
CA ALA A 34 -8.10 2.87 -11.84
C ALA A 34 -8.20 2.66 -13.35
N THR A 35 -7.08 2.80 -14.04
CA THR A 35 -6.94 2.57 -15.49
C THR A 35 -5.68 1.76 -15.79
N ASP A 36 -5.63 1.16 -16.98
CA ASP A 36 -4.40 0.66 -17.58
C ASP A 36 -3.52 1.82 -18.13
N LEU A 37 -2.36 1.49 -18.69
CA LEU A 37 -1.45 2.49 -19.29
C LEU A 37 -2.01 3.17 -20.56
N LYS A 38 -3.04 2.60 -21.18
CA LYS A 38 -3.74 3.20 -22.34
C LYS A 38 -4.89 4.13 -21.90
N GLY A 39 -5.16 4.18 -20.59
CA GLY A 39 -6.26 4.97 -20.03
C GLY A 39 -7.62 4.26 -20.07
N ASN A 40 -7.65 2.95 -20.35
CA ASN A 40 -8.89 2.20 -20.29
C ASN A 40 -9.25 1.94 -18.82
N PRO A 41 -10.50 2.20 -18.39
CA PRO A 41 -10.93 1.90 -17.04
C PRO A 41 -10.74 0.41 -16.69
N VAL A 42 -10.28 0.13 -15.48
CA VAL A 42 -10.28 -1.22 -14.95
C VAL A 42 -11.72 -1.71 -14.81
N THR A 43 -11.99 -2.87 -15.38
CA THR A 43 -13.29 -3.53 -15.31
C THR A 43 -13.17 -4.85 -14.57
N TYR A 44 -14.11 -5.12 -13.68
CA TYR A 44 -14.19 -6.36 -12.92
C TYR A 44 -15.25 -7.23 -13.58
N SER A 45 -14.84 -8.00 -14.57
CA SER A 45 -15.75 -8.90 -15.30
C SER A 45 -15.60 -10.34 -14.82
N PRO A 46 -16.66 -11.18 -14.90
CA PRO A 46 -16.52 -12.63 -14.81
C PRO A 46 -15.54 -13.08 -15.90
N SER A 47 -14.49 -13.80 -15.52
CA SER A 47 -13.50 -14.25 -16.48
C SER A 47 -14.10 -15.20 -17.53
N PRO A 48 -13.87 -14.95 -18.84
CA PRO A 48 -14.09 -15.96 -19.85
C PRO A 48 -13.00 -17.05 -19.83
N ILE A 49 -11.93 -16.88 -19.05
CA ILE A 49 -10.84 -17.84 -18.93
C ILE A 49 -11.19 -18.77 -17.79
N ALA A 50 -11.59 -20.01 -18.14
CA ALA A 50 -11.75 -21.08 -17.18
C ALA A 50 -10.36 -21.46 -16.65
N ASP A 51 -9.91 -20.80 -15.61
CA ASP A 51 -8.79 -21.27 -14.82
C ASP A 51 -9.33 -22.22 -13.75
N THR A 52 -8.86 -23.46 -13.76
CA THR A 52 -9.27 -24.49 -12.81
C THR A 52 -8.69 -24.26 -11.41
N TYR A 53 -7.74 -23.35 -11.27
CA TYR A 53 -7.06 -23.05 -9.99
C TYR A 53 -7.51 -21.75 -9.34
N TYR A 54 -8.02 -20.78 -10.11
CA TYR A 54 -8.40 -19.48 -9.59
C TYR A 54 -9.79 -19.09 -10.07
N ASP A 55 -10.66 -18.71 -9.14
CA ASP A 55 -11.88 -18.00 -9.49
C ASP A 55 -11.51 -16.58 -9.91
N LEU A 56 -11.35 -16.36 -11.22
CA LEU A 56 -11.04 -15.05 -11.79
C LEU A 56 -12.27 -14.16 -11.93
N THR A 57 -13.43 -14.57 -11.41
CA THR A 57 -14.56 -13.67 -11.28
C THR A 57 -14.18 -12.51 -10.34
N HIS A 58 -14.49 -11.28 -10.74
CA HIS A 58 -14.20 -10.07 -9.95
C HIS A 58 -12.73 -9.64 -9.87
N VAL A 59 -11.86 -10.18 -10.72
CA VAL A 59 -10.47 -9.72 -10.86
C VAL A 59 -10.31 -8.94 -12.17
N TRP A 60 -9.35 -8.01 -12.20
CA TRP A 60 -9.02 -7.32 -13.45
C TRP A 60 -8.31 -8.26 -14.43
N ILE A 61 -9.01 -8.64 -15.51
CA ILE A 61 -8.58 -9.70 -16.43
C ILE A 61 -7.71 -9.17 -17.57
N GLU A 62 -7.87 -7.94 -17.97
CA GLU A 62 -7.11 -7.32 -19.05
C GLU A 62 -5.61 -7.43 -18.82
N THR A 63 -5.18 -7.56 -17.57
CA THR A 63 -3.80 -7.82 -17.18
C THR A 63 -3.15 -9.01 -17.86
N TYR A 64 -3.94 -9.98 -18.28
CA TYR A 64 -3.43 -11.23 -18.87
C TYR A 64 -3.42 -11.22 -20.40
N ASN A 65 -4.16 -10.31 -21.02
CA ASN A 65 -4.34 -10.29 -22.46
C ASN A 65 -3.39 -9.34 -23.19
N ASP A 66 -2.80 -8.36 -22.49
CA ASP A 66 -1.91 -7.37 -23.10
C ASP A 66 -0.81 -6.99 -22.11
N ALA A 67 0.24 -7.81 -22.06
CA ALA A 67 1.37 -7.62 -21.15
C ALA A 67 2.08 -6.26 -21.29
N ASP A 68 2.05 -5.65 -22.47
CA ASP A 68 2.73 -4.37 -22.68
C ASP A 68 1.94 -3.17 -22.16
N SER A 69 0.61 -3.26 -22.17
CA SER A 69 -0.26 -2.19 -21.65
C SER A 69 -0.57 -2.31 -20.16
N CYS A 70 -0.26 -3.46 -19.54
CA CYS A 70 -0.68 -3.81 -18.19
C CYS A 70 0.46 -3.87 -17.17
N ARG A 71 1.61 -3.26 -17.46
CA ARG A 71 2.76 -3.22 -16.53
C ARG A 71 2.56 -2.33 -15.33
N GLN A 72 1.59 -1.44 -15.39
CA GLN A 72 1.20 -0.57 -14.29
C GLN A 72 -0.32 -0.36 -14.28
N ILE A 73 -0.85 -0.24 -13.07
CA ILE A 73 -2.20 0.24 -12.83
C ILE A 73 -2.07 1.70 -12.39
N LEU A 74 -2.77 2.59 -13.08
CA LEU A 74 -2.80 4.02 -12.77
C LEU A 74 -4.04 4.34 -11.95
N VAL A 75 -3.87 5.03 -10.81
CA VAL A 75 -4.97 5.46 -9.94
C VAL A 75 -4.87 6.95 -9.69
N ASN A 76 -6.00 7.63 -9.49
CA ASN A 76 -6.09 9.08 -9.34
C ASN A 76 -5.35 9.84 -10.46
N ASN A 77 -5.69 9.54 -11.72
CA ASN A 77 -5.04 10.12 -12.90
C ASN A 77 -3.50 9.94 -12.90
N GLY A 78 -3.02 8.81 -12.38
CA GLY A 78 -1.60 8.46 -12.37
C GLY A 78 -0.79 9.09 -11.24
N VAL A 79 -1.43 9.64 -10.21
CA VAL A 79 -0.76 10.02 -8.96
C VAL A 79 -0.17 8.78 -8.30
N PHE A 80 -0.92 7.68 -8.28
CA PHE A 80 -0.43 6.37 -7.85
C PHE A 80 -0.25 5.47 -9.05
N ARG A 81 0.94 4.86 -9.17
CA ARG A 81 1.30 3.93 -10.23
C ARG A 81 1.72 2.63 -9.58
N LEU A 82 0.86 1.63 -9.64
CA LEU A 82 1.10 0.32 -9.04
C LEU A 82 1.78 -0.57 -10.05
N SER A 83 2.90 -1.18 -9.69
CA SER A 83 3.54 -2.20 -10.53
C SER A 83 2.61 -3.38 -10.75
N HIS A 84 2.51 -3.84 -11.98
CA HIS A 84 1.80 -5.05 -12.35
C HIS A 84 2.61 -5.76 -13.41
N LEU A 85 3.10 -6.97 -13.12
CA LEU A 85 4.03 -7.71 -13.94
C LEU A 85 3.40 -9.04 -14.35
N PRO A 86 2.62 -9.09 -15.45
CA PRO A 86 2.13 -10.36 -15.94
C PRO A 86 3.32 -11.18 -16.43
N SER A 87 3.49 -12.38 -15.87
CA SER A 87 4.61 -13.27 -16.17
C SER A 87 4.24 -14.41 -17.12
N GLY A 88 3.03 -14.38 -17.69
CA GLY A 88 2.55 -15.35 -18.65
C GLY A 88 2.05 -16.65 -18.00
N MET A 89 1.97 -17.71 -18.81
CA MET A 89 1.52 -19.03 -18.36
C MET A 89 2.66 -19.78 -17.69
N ALA A 90 2.60 -19.93 -16.37
CA ALA A 90 3.52 -20.76 -15.61
C ALA A 90 2.75 -21.89 -14.91
N TYR A 91 3.30 -23.10 -14.91
CA TYR A 91 2.72 -24.28 -14.24
C TYR A 91 1.24 -24.58 -14.60
N GLY A 92 0.83 -24.22 -15.82
CA GLY A 92 -0.54 -24.46 -16.31
C GLY A 92 -1.57 -23.42 -15.88
N GLY A 93 -1.16 -22.33 -15.24
CA GLY A 93 -1.99 -21.19 -14.84
C GLY A 93 -1.38 -19.85 -15.22
N MET A 94 -2.16 -18.78 -15.10
CA MET A 94 -1.66 -17.42 -15.29
C MET A 94 -0.90 -16.97 -14.07
N SER A 95 0.27 -16.40 -14.29
CA SER A 95 1.18 -15.93 -13.23
C SER A 95 1.35 -14.42 -13.36
N TRP A 96 1.37 -13.75 -12.22
CA TRP A 96 1.57 -12.32 -12.11
C TRP A 96 2.36 -12.00 -10.84
N GLU A 97 2.93 -10.83 -10.79
CA GLU A 97 3.67 -10.28 -9.66
C GLU A 97 3.35 -8.80 -9.50
N GLY A 98 3.68 -8.26 -8.34
CA GLY A 98 3.29 -6.89 -8.03
C GLY A 98 1.85 -6.82 -7.53
N PHE A 99 1.05 -5.94 -8.12
CA PHE A 99 -0.31 -5.66 -7.68
C PHE A 99 -1.35 -6.02 -8.73
N THR A 100 -2.51 -6.47 -8.28
CA THR A 100 -3.73 -6.54 -9.08
C THR A 100 -4.91 -5.99 -8.28
N LEU A 101 -6.05 -5.76 -8.94
CA LEU A 101 -7.27 -5.27 -8.31
C LEU A 101 -8.29 -6.39 -8.19
N SER A 102 -9.03 -6.38 -7.09
CA SER A 102 -10.04 -7.38 -6.79
C SER A 102 -11.29 -6.75 -6.18
N THR A 103 -12.44 -7.35 -6.45
CA THR A 103 -13.70 -7.12 -5.74
C THR A 103 -14.24 -8.41 -5.14
N VAL A 104 -13.39 -9.43 -5.01
CA VAL A 104 -13.78 -10.73 -4.44
C VAL A 104 -14.29 -10.54 -3.01
N SER A 105 -15.49 -11.02 -2.77
CA SER A 105 -16.20 -10.92 -1.50
C SER A 105 -16.77 -12.28 -1.12
N GLN A 106 -15.89 -13.29 -1.09
CA GLN A 106 -16.25 -14.67 -0.75
C GLN A 106 -15.46 -15.10 0.49
N ASP A 107 -16.10 -15.89 1.34
CA ASP A 107 -15.55 -16.42 2.59
C ASP A 107 -14.68 -17.69 2.36
N THR A 108 -14.21 -17.90 1.14
CA THR A 108 -13.35 -19.03 0.78
C THR A 108 -11.93 -18.61 0.54
N ALA A 109 -10.96 -19.46 0.86
CA ALA A 109 -9.56 -19.25 0.57
C ALA A 109 -9.34 -19.01 -0.93
N CYS A 110 -8.87 -17.82 -1.28
CA CYS A 110 -8.67 -17.39 -2.65
C CYS A 110 -7.47 -16.44 -2.72
N VAL A 111 -6.61 -16.61 -3.72
CA VAL A 111 -5.45 -15.72 -3.93
C VAL A 111 -5.85 -14.27 -4.19
N PHE A 112 -7.04 -14.03 -4.71
CA PHE A 112 -7.60 -12.71 -4.97
C PHE A 112 -8.55 -12.22 -3.87
N GLY A 113 -8.73 -13.00 -2.78
CA GLY A 113 -9.59 -12.67 -1.65
C GLY A 113 -8.83 -12.03 -0.49
N CYS A 114 -9.56 -11.33 0.36
CA CYS A 114 -9.08 -10.90 1.67
C CYS A 114 -10.05 -11.35 2.78
N VAL A 115 -9.53 -11.52 3.99
CA VAL A 115 -10.34 -12.01 5.12
C VAL A 115 -11.45 -11.04 5.56
N ALA A 116 -11.42 -9.80 5.11
CA ALA A 116 -12.46 -8.80 5.36
C ALA A 116 -13.64 -8.90 4.37
N ASN A 117 -13.59 -9.81 3.38
CA ASN A 117 -14.65 -10.02 2.39
C ASN A 117 -15.04 -8.77 1.58
N GLY A 118 -14.06 -8.02 1.09
CA GLY A 118 -14.22 -6.82 0.28
C GLY A 118 -13.29 -5.70 0.72
N GLY A 119 -13.28 -4.60 -0.02
CA GLY A 119 -12.48 -3.42 0.29
C GLY A 119 -13.00 -2.64 1.51
N LEU A 120 -12.41 -1.50 1.81
CA LEU A 120 -12.81 -0.63 2.94
C LEU A 120 -14.27 -0.17 2.86
N GLY A 121 -14.81 -0.06 1.65
CA GLY A 121 -16.23 0.28 1.44
C GLY A 121 -17.19 -0.88 1.70
N GLY A 122 -16.71 -2.07 2.01
CA GLY A 122 -17.49 -3.27 2.27
C GLY A 122 -17.55 -4.23 1.08
N ILE A 123 -18.58 -5.09 1.08
CA ILE A 123 -18.78 -6.14 0.08
C ILE A 123 -18.76 -5.58 -1.35
N ALA A 124 -18.07 -6.28 -2.25
CA ALA A 124 -17.93 -5.95 -3.67
C ALA A 124 -17.30 -4.58 -3.96
N THR A 125 -16.69 -3.92 -2.97
CA THR A 125 -15.86 -2.74 -3.24
C THR A 125 -14.44 -3.16 -3.61
N PRO A 126 -13.77 -2.42 -4.54
CA PRO A 126 -12.44 -2.76 -5.01
C PRO A 126 -11.39 -2.58 -3.90
N TYR A 127 -10.39 -3.43 -3.94
CA TYR A 127 -9.16 -3.38 -3.14
C TYR A 127 -7.99 -3.96 -3.94
N ILE A 128 -6.80 -3.79 -3.44
CA ILE A 128 -5.57 -4.23 -4.10
C ILE A 128 -5.10 -5.52 -3.45
N ILE A 129 -4.70 -6.49 -4.27
CA ILE A 129 -3.94 -7.66 -3.86
C ILE A 129 -2.49 -7.49 -4.31
N GLY A 130 -1.56 -7.62 -3.38
CA GLY A 130 -0.13 -7.72 -3.65
C GLY A 130 0.33 -9.17 -3.57
N TYR A 131 1.10 -9.61 -4.56
CA TYR A 131 1.85 -10.87 -4.54
C TYR A 131 3.33 -10.56 -4.54
N TYR A 132 4.04 -10.98 -3.49
CA TYR A 132 5.48 -10.83 -3.39
C TYR A 132 6.19 -12.11 -3.83
N SER A 133 7.01 -12.00 -4.89
CA SER A 133 7.87 -13.07 -5.36
C SER A 133 9.30 -12.84 -4.88
N GLU A 134 9.80 -13.77 -4.06
CA GLU A 134 11.20 -13.74 -3.61
C GLU A 134 12.17 -13.91 -4.79
N TRP A 135 11.80 -14.71 -5.80
CA TRP A 135 12.63 -15.00 -6.96
C TRP A 135 12.85 -13.78 -7.85
N VAL A 136 11.78 -13.06 -8.17
CA VAL A 136 11.87 -11.86 -8.99
C VAL A 136 12.58 -10.75 -8.24
N SER A 137 12.23 -10.55 -6.97
CA SER A 137 12.87 -9.54 -6.14
C SER A 137 14.37 -9.80 -5.98
N ALA A 138 14.79 -11.06 -5.83
CA ALA A 138 16.21 -11.43 -5.79
C ALA A 138 16.95 -11.10 -7.11
N SER A 139 16.28 -11.29 -8.25
CA SER A 139 16.89 -10.99 -9.56
C SER A 139 17.01 -9.50 -9.86
N GLN A 140 16.12 -8.67 -9.29
CA GLN A 140 16.07 -7.22 -9.50
C GLN A 140 16.86 -6.43 -8.46
N GLY A 141 17.08 -7.03 -7.27
CA GLY A 141 17.68 -6.36 -6.12
C GLY A 141 16.71 -5.46 -5.33
N TYR A 142 15.43 -5.42 -5.70
CA TYR A 142 14.36 -4.74 -4.99
C TYR A 142 13.02 -5.48 -5.19
N SER A 143 12.00 -5.16 -4.40
CA SER A 143 10.69 -5.80 -4.51
C SER A 143 9.99 -5.50 -5.83
N SER A 144 9.29 -6.48 -6.38
CA SER A 144 8.40 -6.30 -7.54
C SER A 144 7.14 -5.50 -7.21
N ASN A 145 6.79 -5.36 -5.92
CA ASN A 145 5.60 -4.65 -5.46
C ASN A 145 5.93 -3.19 -5.18
N ILE A 146 5.83 -2.33 -6.19
CA ILE A 146 6.14 -0.91 -6.14
C ILE A 146 4.88 -0.08 -6.34
N ILE A 147 4.68 0.91 -5.47
CA ILE A 147 3.75 2.02 -5.69
C ILE A 147 4.59 3.28 -5.90
N ASP A 148 4.70 3.72 -7.13
CA ASP A 148 5.34 4.97 -7.51
C ASP A 148 4.31 6.11 -7.40
N PHE A 149 4.73 7.20 -6.79
CA PHE A 149 3.96 8.44 -6.74
C PHE A 149 4.46 9.36 -7.85
N ASN A 150 3.66 9.79 -8.74
CA ASN A 150 4.08 10.73 -9.79
C ASN A 150 4.51 12.07 -9.18
N GLY A 151 5.56 12.06 -8.37
CA GLY A 151 6.07 13.16 -7.56
C GLY A 151 6.61 12.68 -6.21
N GLU A 152 6.95 13.63 -5.33
CA GLU A 152 7.39 13.34 -3.96
C GLU A 152 6.32 13.76 -2.97
N TYR A 153 5.93 12.83 -2.09
CA TYR A 153 4.88 13.00 -1.10
C TYR A 153 5.29 12.45 0.26
N TYR A 154 4.51 12.80 1.28
CA TYR A 154 4.60 12.24 2.62
C TYR A 154 3.51 11.17 2.78
N PRO A 155 3.84 9.87 2.77
CA PRO A 155 2.88 8.81 3.05
C PRO A 155 2.31 8.98 4.46
N GLU A 156 0.98 8.95 4.57
CA GLU A 156 0.29 9.19 5.83
C GLU A 156 -0.12 7.89 6.49
N TYR A 157 -0.85 7.06 5.77
CA TYR A 157 -1.26 5.72 6.19
C TYR A 157 -1.73 4.88 5.00
N VAL A 158 -1.83 3.59 5.23
CA VAL A 158 -2.48 2.60 4.36
C VAL A 158 -3.30 1.65 5.21
N TYR A 159 -4.36 1.08 4.66
CA TYR A 159 -5.04 -0.04 5.30
C TYR A 159 -4.50 -1.34 4.73
N ILE A 160 -4.18 -2.27 5.62
CA ILE A 160 -3.66 -3.61 5.30
C ILE A 160 -4.62 -4.65 5.83
N CYS A 161 -4.87 -5.68 5.03
CA CYS A 161 -5.65 -6.85 5.40
C CYS A 161 -4.90 -8.12 5.01
N GLN A 162 -5.13 -9.20 5.76
CA GLN A 162 -4.63 -10.52 5.40
C GLN A 162 -5.32 -11.01 4.13
N ASN A 163 -4.54 -11.55 3.20
CA ASN A 163 -5.09 -12.29 2.06
C ASN A 163 -5.71 -13.62 2.53
N SER A 164 -6.83 -14.03 1.95
CA SER A 164 -7.56 -15.22 2.41
C SER A 164 -6.83 -16.53 2.13
N ASN A 165 -6.10 -16.65 1.01
CA ASN A 165 -5.28 -17.83 0.73
C ASN A 165 -4.07 -17.91 1.67
N THR A 166 -3.43 -16.77 1.98
CA THR A 166 -2.35 -16.72 2.96
C THR A 166 -2.86 -17.07 4.35
N MET A 167 -4.05 -16.59 4.74
CA MET A 167 -4.70 -16.96 6.00
C MET A 167 -4.94 -18.46 6.09
N GLU A 168 -5.43 -19.09 5.02
CA GLU A 168 -5.61 -20.55 4.95
C GLU A 168 -4.27 -21.27 5.14
N GLY A 169 -3.22 -20.79 4.44
CA GLY A 169 -1.86 -21.34 4.58
C GLY A 169 -1.35 -21.35 6.01
N ILE A 170 -1.44 -20.22 6.70
CA ILE A 170 -0.95 -20.09 8.08
C ILE A 170 -1.89 -20.68 9.14
N THR A 171 -3.12 -21.06 8.76
CA THR A 171 -4.10 -21.64 9.67
C THR A 171 -4.16 -23.16 9.56
N HIS A 172 -4.22 -23.68 8.34
CA HIS A 172 -4.45 -25.10 8.07
C HIS A 172 -3.31 -25.74 7.30
N GLY A 173 -2.45 -24.94 6.66
CA GLY A 173 -1.46 -25.39 5.71
C GLY A 173 -2.09 -25.55 4.31
N VAL A 174 -1.41 -25.02 3.29
CA VAL A 174 -1.75 -25.24 1.86
C VAL A 174 -0.46 -25.51 1.10
N PHE A 175 -0.49 -26.39 0.12
CA PHE A 175 0.70 -26.81 -0.63
C PHE A 175 1.84 -27.26 0.32
N ASN A 176 2.94 -26.49 0.38
CA ASN A 176 4.09 -26.77 1.23
C ASN A 176 4.06 -26.02 2.57
N SER A 177 3.10 -25.11 2.77
CA SER A 177 3.01 -24.37 4.02
C SER A 177 2.47 -25.24 5.16
N ARG A 178 2.87 -24.91 6.38
CA ARG A 178 2.36 -25.53 7.60
C ARG A 178 1.53 -24.53 8.42
N PRO A 179 0.62 -25.02 9.28
CA PRO A 179 -0.03 -24.15 10.26
C PRO A 179 1.00 -23.45 11.14
N PHE A 180 0.77 -22.16 11.43
CA PHE A 180 1.61 -21.37 12.32
C PHE A 180 1.38 -21.72 13.79
N THR A 181 2.46 -21.69 14.53
CA THR A 181 2.49 -21.73 15.99
C THR A 181 2.62 -20.31 16.57
N THR A 182 2.71 -20.19 17.89
CA THR A 182 2.98 -18.90 18.56
C THR A 182 4.38 -18.35 18.29
N GLU A 183 5.31 -19.18 17.83
CA GLU A 183 6.69 -18.77 17.51
C GLU A 183 6.82 -18.25 16.06
N ASP A 184 5.79 -18.44 15.25
CA ASP A 184 5.84 -18.09 13.85
C ASP A 184 5.42 -16.64 13.60
N THR A 185 6.02 -16.06 12.56
CA THR A 185 5.72 -14.70 12.12
C THR A 185 5.52 -14.63 10.61
N LEU A 186 4.58 -13.77 10.21
CA LEU A 186 4.44 -13.28 8.85
C LEU A 186 4.50 -11.77 8.87
N THR A 187 5.49 -11.20 8.20
CA THR A 187 5.77 -9.77 8.24
C THR A 187 5.63 -9.16 6.85
N LEU A 188 4.83 -8.09 6.74
CA LEU A 188 4.84 -7.18 5.61
C LEU A 188 5.87 -6.08 5.88
N ILE A 189 6.78 -5.86 4.95
CA ILE A 189 7.86 -4.89 5.01
C ILE A 189 7.50 -3.77 4.04
N ILE A 190 7.31 -2.55 4.54
CA ILE A 190 6.97 -1.36 3.74
C ILE A 190 8.18 -0.43 3.78
N GLN A 191 8.72 -0.07 2.61
CA GLN A 191 9.94 0.72 2.50
C GLN A 191 9.70 1.95 1.63
N ALA A 192 10.19 3.09 2.08
CA ALA A 192 10.42 4.23 1.22
C ALA A 192 11.72 4.02 0.46
N LEU A 193 11.73 4.26 -0.85
CA LEU A 193 12.92 4.11 -1.70
C LEU A 193 13.38 5.47 -2.21
N ASP A 194 14.69 5.61 -2.39
CA ASP A 194 15.27 6.76 -3.09
C ASP A 194 15.24 6.58 -4.62
N SER A 195 15.76 7.56 -5.34
CA SER A 195 15.83 7.54 -6.81
C SER A 195 16.73 6.43 -7.38
N THR A 196 17.52 5.77 -6.52
CA THR A 196 18.38 4.63 -6.88
C THR A 196 17.77 3.29 -6.44
N MET A 197 16.49 3.30 -6.02
CA MET A 197 15.73 2.16 -5.53
C MET A 197 16.31 1.55 -4.24
N GLN A 198 17.04 2.35 -3.44
CA GLN A 198 17.55 1.92 -2.15
C GLN A 198 16.63 2.34 -1.02
N PRO A 199 16.39 1.47 -0.01
CA PRO A 199 15.55 1.80 1.13
C PRO A 199 16.12 2.94 1.96
N THR A 200 15.33 3.98 2.19
CA THR A 200 15.66 5.11 3.06
C THR A 200 15.02 4.99 4.44
N ALA A 201 13.84 4.37 4.52
CA ALA A 201 13.13 4.08 5.75
C ALA A 201 12.29 2.81 5.59
N THR A 202 12.03 2.11 6.69
CA THR A 202 11.34 0.81 6.68
C THR A 202 10.36 0.71 7.84
N ILE A 203 9.15 0.24 7.55
CA ILE A 203 8.14 -0.15 8.54
C ILE A 203 7.96 -1.67 8.45
N LEU A 204 7.95 -2.35 9.60
CA LEU A 204 7.63 -3.77 9.73
C LEU A 204 6.21 -3.89 10.30
N TYR A 205 5.31 -4.45 9.52
CA TYR A 205 3.95 -4.73 9.95
C TYR A 205 3.72 -6.24 10.04
N TYR A 206 3.34 -6.73 11.22
CA TYR A 206 3.11 -8.16 11.43
C TYR A 206 1.66 -8.53 11.04
N LEU A 207 1.54 -9.32 9.97
CA LEU A 207 0.28 -9.94 9.56
C LEU A 207 -0.07 -11.15 10.45
N ALA A 208 0.96 -11.82 10.99
CA ALA A 208 0.82 -12.83 12.04
C ALA A 208 2.03 -12.78 12.97
N VAL A 209 1.78 -12.82 14.29
CA VAL A 209 2.80 -12.84 15.36
C VAL A 209 2.19 -13.30 16.67
N ASP A 210 2.96 -14.03 17.49
CA ASP A 210 2.54 -14.49 18.83
C ASP A 210 1.17 -15.20 18.84
N GLY A 211 0.89 -16.01 17.81
CA GLY A 211 -0.38 -16.70 17.62
C GLY A 211 -1.54 -15.80 17.17
N THR A 212 -1.36 -14.48 17.11
CA THR A 212 -2.34 -13.53 16.61
C THR A 212 -2.20 -13.40 15.09
N LYS A 213 -3.33 -13.38 14.39
CA LYS A 213 -3.41 -13.20 12.92
C LYS A 213 -4.28 -12.00 12.63
N ASN A 214 -3.88 -11.19 11.64
CA ASN A 214 -4.72 -10.10 11.17
C ASN A 214 -5.97 -10.68 10.49
N ASN A 215 -7.15 -10.31 10.98
CA ASN A 215 -8.44 -10.82 10.50
C ASN A 215 -9.35 -9.73 9.92
N GLY A 216 -8.82 -8.58 9.55
CA GLY A 216 -9.58 -7.48 8.96
C GLY A 216 -8.69 -6.33 8.49
N TRP A 217 -9.31 -5.24 8.08
CA TRP A 217 -8.59 -4.03 7.70
C TRP A 217 -7.98 -3.32 8.91
N VAL A 218 -6.67 -3.12 8.89
CA VAL A 218 -5.92 -2.40 9.93
C VAL A 218 -5.24 -1.19 9.33
N LYS A 219 -5.44 -0.03 9.93
CA LYS A 219 -4.77 1.22 9.53
C LYS A 219 -3.32 1.21 10.00
N VAL A 220 -2.38 1.23 9.07
CA VAL A 220 -0.93 1.25 9.30
C VAL A 220 -0.41 2.66 9.04
N PRO A 221 0.11 3.37 10.05
CA PRO A 221 0.68 4.72 9.87
C PRO A 221 1.99 4.63 9.09
N LEU A 222 2.20 5.55 8.13
CA LEU A 222 3.37 5.59 7.25
C LEU A 222 4.24 6.83 7.42
N ARG A 223 3.88 7.78 8.27
CA ARG A 223 4.60 9.06 8.46
C ARG A 223 6.09 8.88 8.75
N ALA A 224 6.47 7.79 9.44
CA ALA A 224 7.85 7.47 9.76
C ALA A 224 8.73 7.22 8.53
N LEU A 225 8.13 6.94 7.37
CA LEU A 225 8.85 6.77 6.11
C LEU A 225 9.43 8.08 5.56
N GLY A 226 8.90 9.24 6.00
CA GLY A 226 9.31 10.54 5.52
C GLY A 226 8.84 10.81 4.09
N LYS A 227 9.44 11.82 3.45
CA LYS A 227 9.14 12.19 2.07
C LYS A 227 9.76 11.18 1.10
N THR A 228 8.97 10.71 0.16
CA THR A 228 9.43 9.74 -0.85
C THR A 228 8.61 9.84 -2.14
N SER A 229 9.17 9.36 -3.24
CA SER A 229 8.46 9.19 -4.51
C SER A 229 7.95 7.77 -4.72
N CYS A 230 8.35 6.82 -3.87
CA CYS A 230 8.06 5.42 -4.12
C CYS A 230 7.98 4.62 -2.81
N LEU A 231 7.00 3.73 -2.74
CA LEU A 231 6.89 2.70 -1.71
C LEU A 231 7.11 1.31 -2.31
N SER A 232 7.88 0.49 -1.62
CA SER A 232 8.07 -0.91 -1.93
C SER A 232 7.47 -1.77 -0.83
N PHE A 233 6.90 -2.91 -1.22
CA PHE A 233 6.27 -3.86 -0.32
C PHE A 233 6.91 -5.23 -0.54
N SER A 234 7.40 -5.85 0.53
CA SER A 234 7.92 -7.21 0.51
C SER A 234 7.41 -7.97 1.71
N MET A 235 7.53 -9.29 1.68
CA MET A 235 7.04 -10.14 2.76
C MET A 235 8.15 -11.08 3.26
N ARG A 236 8.06 -11.47 4.52
CA ARG A 236 8.92 -12.47 5.14
C ARG A 236 8.10 -13.35 6.08
N THR A 237 8.34 -14.64 6.03
CA THR A 237 7.75 -15.65 6.91
C THR A 237 8.85 -16.41 7.66
N THR A 238 8.50 -17.06 8.77
CA THR A 238 9.35 -18.05 9.46
C THR A 238 9.19 -19.47 8.91
N ASP A 239 8.15 -19.73 8.11
CA ASP A 239 7.90 -21.00 7.44
C ASP A 239 8.71 -21.08 6.14
N ILE A 240 9.98 -21.47 6.26
CA ILE A 240 10.97 -21.55 5.18
C ILE A 240 11.27 -23.00 4.85
N GLY A 241 11.28 -23.35 3.56
CA GLY A 241 11.67 -24.63 3.02
C GLY A 241 12.94 -24.58 2.17
N GLU A 242 13.19 -25.66 1.46
CA GLU A 242 14.37 -25.79 0.58
C GLU A 242 14.40 -24.74 -0.55
N PHE A 243 13.21 -24.31 -1.00
CA PHE A 243 13.06 -23.39 -2.13
C PHE A 243 12.62 -21.96 -1.72
N GLY A 244 12.80 -21.58 -0.46
CA GLY A 244 12.37 -20.29 0.08
C GLY A 244 11.10 -20.39 0.93
N SER A 245 10.27 -19.37 0.92
CA SER A 245 9.05 -19.33 1.73
C SER A 245 8.04 -20.39 1.30
N ASN A 246 7.58 -21.21 2.26
CA ASN A 246 6.47 -22.15 2.03
C ASN A 246 5.11 -21.47 2.15
N THR A 247 5.01 -20.46 2.99
CA THR A 247 3.79 -19.66 3.19
C THR A 247 3.47 -18.86 1.91
N PRO A 248 2.23 -18.85 1.42
CA PRO A 248 1.83 -17.97 0.33
C PRO A 248 2.04 -16.50 0.71
N LEU A 249 2.76 -15.73 -0.12
CA LEU A 249 3.17 -14.35 0.18
C LEU A 249 2.23 -13.35 -0.52
N TYR A 250 0.94 -13.40 -0.16
CA TYR A 250 -0.09 -12.47 -0.60
C TYR A 250 -0.56 -11.59 0.54
N PHE A 251 -0.90 -10.34 0.23
CA PHE A 251 -1.50 -9.39 1.15
C PHE A 251 -2.54 -8.54 0.43
N ALA A 252 -3.42 -7.88 1.17
CA ALA A 252 -4.37 -6.93 0.62
C ALA A 252 -4.08 -5.53 1.17
N LEU A 253 -4.24 -4.50 0.33
CA LEU A 253 -4.17 -3.11 0.76
C LEU A 253 -5.27 -2.26 0.12
N ASP A 254 -5.64 -1.18 0.82
CA ASP A 254 -6.64 -0.20 0.36
C ASP A 254 -6.39 1.15 1.04
N GLY A 255 -6.98 2.22 0.52
CA GLY A 255 -7.02 3.53 1.15
C GLY A 255 -5.65 4.15 1.46
N LEU A 256 -4.62 3.86 0.65
CA LEU A 256 -3.33 4.55 0.78
C LEU A 256 -3.53 6.04 0.64
N THR A 257 -3.03 6.78 1.62
CA THR A 257 -3.18 8.23 1.72
C THR A 257 -1.82 8.88 1.83
N ILE A 258 -1.61 9.95 1.06
CA ILE A 258 -0.38 10.74 1.00
C ILE A 258 -0.69 12.22 1.19
N ASN A 259 0.29 13.01 1.59
CA ASN A 259 0.19 14.47 1.72
C ASN A 259 1.26 15.15 0.86
N THR A 260 0.93 16.32 0.30
CA THR A 260 1.89 17.14 -0.46
C THR A 260 2.96 17.75 0.45
N GLU A 261 2.62 18.01 1.70
CA GLU A 261 3.49 18.59 2.72
C GLU A 261 3.31 17.88 4.06
N LEU A 262 4.29 18.01 4.96
CA LEU A 262 4.11 17.54 6.34
C LEU A 262 2.94 18.30 6.98
N PRO A 263 1.94 17.59 7.51
CA PRO A 263 0.88 18.25 8.25
C PRO A 263 1.45 19.00 9.45
N THR A 264 1.33 20.32 9.44
CA THR A 264 1.86 21.19 10.50
C THR A 264 0.94 21.28 11.72
N SER A 265 -0.25 20.72 11.66
CA SER A 265 -1.20 20.69 12.75
C SER A 265 -1.28 19.32 13.42
N LEU A 266 -1.13 19.31 14.73
CA LEU A 266 -1.50 18.23 15.63
C LEU A 266 -3.03 18.06 15.64
N SER A 267 -3.61 17.63 14.55
CA SER A 267 -4.99 17.18 14.55
C SER A 267 -5.01 15.81 15.25
N GLN A 268 -5.26 15.86 16.55
CA GLN A 268 -5.47 14.66 17.36
C GLN A 268 -6.77 13.99 16.90
N THR A 269 -6.66 13.08 15.93
CA THR A 269 -7.72 12.10 15.73
C THR A 269 -7.57 11.05 16.85
N PRO A 270 -8.61 10.67 17.57
CA PRO A 270 -8.51 9.70 18.65
C PRO A 270 -8.00 8.36 18.07
N ILE A 271 -6.86 7.91 18.60
CA ILE A 271 -6.18 6.69 18.16
C ILE A 271 -6.96 5.50 18.73
N LEU A 272 -7.60 4.74 17.85
CA LEU A 272 -7.94 3.35 18.18
C LEU A 272 -6.61 2.60 18.42
N HIS A 273 -6.56 1.79 19.47
CA HIS A 273 -5.40 1.01 19.87
C HIS A 273 -4.77 0.26 18.68
N THR A 274 -3.74 0.87 18.08
CA THR A 274 -2.91 0.20 17.08
C THR A 274 -1.77 -0.50 17.80
N GLN A 275 -1.47 -1.73 17.39
CA GLN A 275 -0.30 -2.44 17.91
C GLN A 275 0.98 -1.62 17.63
N PRO A 276 1.99 -1.66 18.52
CA PRO A 276 3.25 -0.95 18.31
C PRO A 276 3.93 -1.48 17.04
N ILE A 277 4.39 -0.57 16.18
CA ILE A 277 5.06 -0.91 14.92
C ILE A 277 6.55 -0.64 15.09
N LYS A 278 7.37 -1.64 14.82
CA LYS A 278 8.84 -1.49 14.74
C LYS A 278 9.24 -1.01 13.36
N PHE A 279 10.14 -0.04 13.28
CA PHE A 279 10.74 0.39 12.02
C PHE A 279 12.21 0.79 12.20
N ILE A 280 12.97 0.80 11.10
CA ILE A 280 14.37 1.22 11.07
C ILE A 280 14.47 2.49 10.22
N ARG A 281 15.11 3.51 10.80
CA ARG A 281 15.44 4.75 10.10
C ARG A 281 16.87 5.14 10.46
N ASP A 282 17.69 5.49 9.48
CA ASP A 282 19.12 5.86 9.65
C ASP A 282 19.91 4.81 10.49
N GLY A 283 19.62 3.52 10.28
CA GLY A 283 20.27 2.42 11.00
C GLY A 283 19.84 2.27 12.47
N ARG A 284 18.83 3.03 12.94
CA ARG A 284 18.30 2.96 14.30
C ARG A 284 16.90 2.37 14.33
N ILE A 285 16.61 1.60 15.38
CA ILE A 285 15.29 0.99 15.59
C ILE A 285 14.43 1.96 16.40
N TYR A 286 13.22 2.18 15.88
CA TYR A 286 12.16 2.95 16.54
C TYR A 286 10.91 2.09 16.72
N ILE A 287 10.09 2.48 17.69
CA ILE A 287 8.77 1.91 17.95
C ILE A 287 7.75 3.04 17.77
N SER A 288 6.82 2.86 16.85
CA SER A 288 5.66 3.75 16.71
C SER A 288 4.48 3.16 17.46
N HIS A 289 3.82 3.97 18.28
CA HIS A 289 2.56 3.63 18.93
C HIS A 289 1.59 4.79 18.71
N GLY A 290 0.69 4.60 17.74
CA GLY A 290 -0.12 5.71 17.25
C GLY A 290 0.71 6.75 16.52
N ASP A 291 0.51 8.02 16.87
CA ASP A 291 1.29 9.15 16.32
C ASP A 291 2.63 9.36 17.03
N ASP A 292 2.90 8.61 18.09
CA ASP A 292 4.11 8.74 18.89
C ASP A 292 5.20 7.78 18.39
N MET A 293 6.43 8.27 18.39
CA MET A 293 7.62 7.54 18.00
C MET A 293 8.61 7.51 19.17
N TYR A 294 9.14 6.32 19.47
CA TYR A 294 10.05 6.08 20.56
C TYR A 294 11.30 5.35 20.06
N ASP A 295 12.48 5.64 20.65
CA ASP A 295 13.64 4.78 20.49
C ASP A 295 13.54 3.54 21.40
N LEU A 296 14.53 2.65 21.29
CA LEU A 296 14.60 1.45 22.16
C LEU A 296 14.76 1.77 23.65
N LEU A 297 15.14 2.99 24.01
CA LEU A 297 15.29 3.46 25.38
C LEU A 297 14.02 4.12 25.91
N GLY A 298 12.97 4.23 25.06
CA GLY A 298 11.71 4.88 25.41
C GLY A 298 11.70 6.41 25.28
N ASN A 299 12.72 7.00 24.66
CA ASN A 299 12.72 8.44 24.38
C ASN A 299 11.77 8.72 23.20
N ARG A 300 10.89 9.70 23.37
CA ARG A 300 9.93 10.14 22.36
C ARG A 300 10.61 11.11 21.39
N TYR A 301 10.26 11.01 20.09
CA TYR A 301 10.74 11.86 18.99
C TYR A 301 9.58 12.59 18.32
#